data_e96df3b24ba5c036b67090eab00eea42
#
_entry.id   e96df3b24ba5c036b67090eab00eea42
#
_cell.length_a   1.000
_cell.length_b   1.000
_cell.length_c   1.000
_cell.angle_alpha   90.00
_cell.angle_beta   90.00
_cell.angle_gamma   90.00
#
_symmetry.space_group_name_H-M   'P 1'
#
loop_
_entity.id
_entity.type
_entity.pdbx_description
1 polymer ?
#
loop_
_entity_poly.entity_id
_entity_poly.type
_entity_poly.pdbx_seq_one_letter_code
_entity_poly.pdbx_strand_id
1 'polypeptide(L)'
;ANVAAVDAALLAHSSHWFVRETIGLLRRTLSRLDVSSRTLFALVEPGSCFTGTLMELALACDRSYMLALPAAADTAPTITLTGLNFGFYPMATDQSRLQRRFYDEAPAMEATRALLGQALDADAAFKAGLVTSAPDDIDWADEIRMALEERAAMSPDALTGMEANLRFNGKETMATRVFGRLTAWQNWIFQRPNAVGDKGALKLYGKGEKAQFDMNRV
;
A
#
# COMPACT_ATOMS: atom_id res chain seq x y z
N ALA A 1 10.53 18.66 -5.77
CA ALA A 1 10.17 19.80 -6.64
C ALA A 1 9.79 19.34 -8.06
N ASN A 2 10.57 18.49 -8.70
CA ASN A 2 10.35 18.12 -10.10
C ASN A 2 9.06 17.31 -10.33
N VAL A 3 8.70 16.39 -9.42
CA VAL A 3 7.48 15.58 -9.54
C VAL A 3 6.24 16.47 -9.52
N ALA A 4 6.16 17.39 -8.56
CA ALA A 4 5.02 18.30 -8.47
C ALA A 4 4.87 19.19 -9.72
N ALA A 5 5.98 19.63 -10.32
CA ALA A 5 5.95 20.42 -11.57
C ALA A 5 5.45 19.56 -12.75
N VAL A 6 5.88 18.31 -12.85
CA VAL A 6 5.38 17.37 -13.88
C VAL A 6 3.89 17.12 -13.68
N ASP A 7 3.46 16.84 -12.45
CA ASP A 7 2.05 16.63 -12.13
C ASP A 7 1.19 17.86 -12.48
N ALA A 8 1.69 19.06 -12.18
CA ALA A 8 1.00 20.30 -12.55
C ALA A 8 0.85 20.44 -14.08
N ALA A 9 1.88 20.08 -14.84
CA ALA A 9 1.83 20.09 -16.31
C ALA A 9 0.84 19.02 -16.83
N LEU A 10 0.83 17.83 -16.27
CA LEU A 10 -0.13 16.78 -16.64
C LEU A 10 -1.58 17.22 -16.38
N LEU A 11 -1.83 17.86 -15.23
CA LEU A 11 -3.15 18.40 -14.90
C LEU A 11 -3.59 19.52 -15.84
N ALA A 12 -2.69 20.49 -16.07
CA ALA A 12 -2.98 21.67 -16.93
C ALA A 12 -3.30 21.27 -18.37
N HIS A 13 -2.71 20.18 -18.87
CA HIS A 13 -2.84 19.73 -20.24
C HIS A 13 -3.57 18.38 -20.37
N SER A 14 -4.35 17.99 -19.39
CA SER A 14 -5.02 16.67 -19.32
C SER A 14 -5.99 16.41 -20.49
N SER A 15 -6.49 17.44 -21.17
CA SER A 15 -7.31 17.32 -22.36
C SER A 15 -6.51 17.02 -23.65
N HIS A 16 -5.19 17.28 -23.66
CA HIS A 16 -4.35 17.01 -24.82
C HIS A 16 -4.16 15.49 -24.99
N TRP A 17 -4.28 14.99 -26.22
CA TRP A 17 -4.27 13.55 -26.48
C TRP A 17 -3.03 12.84 -25.95
N PHE A 18 -1.83 13.40 -26.13
CA PHE A 18 -0.58 12.83 -25.68
C PHE A 18 -0.50 12.75 -24.14
N VAL A 19 -0.93 13.81 -23.45
CA VAL A 19 -0.95 13.85 -21.99
C VAL A 19 -1.95 12.84 -21.44
N ARG A 20 -3.10 12.71 -22.09
CA ARG A 20 -4.12 11.70 -21.73
C ARG A 20 -3.59 10.27 -21.86
N GLU A 21 -2.85 9.97 -22.95
CA GLU A 21 -2.20 8.67 -23.13
C GLU A 21 -1.08 8.44 -22.10
N THR A 22 -0.33 9.48 -21.75
CA THR A 22 0.69 9.41 -20.69
C THR A 22 0.06 9.09 -19.34
N ILE A 23 -1.00 9.79 -18.95
CA ILE A 23 -1.77 9.50 -17.72
C ILE A 23 -2.33 8.07 -17.77
N GLY A 24 -2.86 7.64 -18.92
CA GLY A 24 -3.36 6.29 -19.14
C GLY A 24 -2.27 5.22 -19.00
N LEU A 25 -1.05 5.48 -19.46
CA LEU A 25 0.10 4.59 -19.28
C LEU A 25 0.49 4.48 -17.79
N LEU A 26 0.59 5.61 -17.10
CA LEU A 26 0.88 5.65 -15.65
C LEU A 26 -0.20 4.90 -14.85
N ARG A 27 -1.47 5.14 -15.15
CA ARG A 27 -2.60 4.40 -14.57
C ARG A 27 -2.42 2.89 -14.73
N ARG A 28 -2.20 2.40 -15.95
CA ARG A 28 -2.01 0.97 -16.23
C ARG A 28 -0.79 0.38 -15.50
N THR A 29 0.28 1.15 -15.39
CA THR A 29 1.49 0.73 -14.67
C THR A 29 1.24 0.62 -13.19
N LEU A 30 0.60 1.61 -12.58
CA LEU A 30 0.27 1.63 -11.15
C LEU A 30 -0.75 0.54 -10.79
N SER A 31 -1.72 0.24 -11.67
CA SER A 31 -2.70 -0.82 -11.45
C SER A 31 -2.10 -2.22 -11.35
N ARG A 32 -0.87 -2.44 -11.84
CA ARG A 32 -0.16 -3.70 -11.66
C ARG A 32 0.22 -3.97 -10.20
N LEU A 33 0.41 -2.92 -9.41
CA LEU A 33 0.67 -3.04 -7.97
C LEU A 33 -0.55 -3.63 -7.25
N ASP A 34 -1.76 -3.29 -7.71
CA ASP A 34 -3.02 -3.73 -7.11
C ASP A 34 -3.19 -5.25 -7.19
N VAL A 35 -2.66 -5.88 -8.23
CA VAL A 35 -2.75 -7.33 -8.47
C VAL A 35 -1.47 -8.08 -8.08
N SER A 36 -0.51 -7.42 -7.44
CA SER A 36 0.66 -8.08 -6.88
C SER A 36 0.27 -8.92 -5.66
N SER A 37 0.77 -10.14 -5.58
CA SER A 37 0.61 -11.01 -4.41
C SER A 37 1.64 -10.73 -3.30
N ARG A 38 2.58 -9.83 -3.55
CA ARG A 38 3.64 -9.53 -2.61
C ARG A 38 3.23 -8.44 -1.64
N THR A 39 3.66 -8.56 -0.40
CA THR A 39 3.59 -7.47 0.58
C THR A 39 4.54 -6.36 0.17
N LEU A 40 4.03 -5.13 0.15
CA LEU A 40 4.78 -3.93 -0.23
C LEU A 40 4.86 -2.99 0.97
N PHE A 41 6.06 -2.56 1.32
CA PHE A 41 6.29 -1.54 2.33
C PHE A 41 6.89 -0.29 1.69
N ALA A 42 6.34 0.88 2.01
CA ALA A 42 6.92 2.17 1.66
C ALA A 42 7.74 2.68 2.85
N LEU A 43 9.02 2.95 2.60
CA LEU A 43 9.91 3.57 3.56
C LEU A 43 10.18 5.01 3.11
N VAL A 44 9.69 5.96 3.90
CA VAL A 44 9.81 7.40 3.61
C VAL A 44 10.95 7.95 4.46
N GLU A 45 12.10 8.07 3.83
CA GLU A 45 13.36 8.48 4.43
C GLU A 45 13.89 9.76 3.78
N PRO A 46 14.93 10.41 4.32
CA PRO A 46 15.61 11.50 3.64
C PRO A 46 15.98 11.15 2.19
N GLY A 47 15.63 12.03 1.25
CA GLY A 47 15.82 11.79 -0.18
C GLY A 47 14.69 11.05 -0.88
N SER A 48 13.68 10.54 -0.17
CA SER A 48 12.45 10.01 -0.76
C SER A 48 11.69 11.10 -1.51
N CYS A 49 10.96 10.71 -2.58
CA CYS A 49 10.21 11.65 -3.41
C CYS A 49 8.73 11.24 -3.58
N PHE A 50 8.07 10.86 -2.49
CA PHE A 50 6.65 10.50 -2.50
C PHE A 50 5.76 11.75 -2.62
N THR A 51 5.66 12.26 -3.84
CA THR A 51 4.85 13.43 -4.21
C THR A 51 3.93 13.06 -5.36
N GLY A 52 2.67 13.38 -5.29
CA GLY A 52 1.69 13.24 -6.36
C GLY A 52 1.70 11.86 -7.03
N THR A 53 2.06 11.80 -8.30
CA THR A 53 2.14 10.52 -9.06
C THR A 53 3.00 9.48 -8.34
N LEU A 54 4.12 9.86 -7.73
CA LEU A 54 4.96 8.93 -6.97
C LEU A 54 4.39 8.62 -5.58
N MET A 55 3.53 9.47 -5.04
CA MET A 55 2.79 9.14 -3.80
C MET A 55 1.84 7.95 -4.01
N GLU A 56 1.36 7.70 -5.23
CA GLU A 56 0.55 6.52 -5.54
C GLU A 56 1.27 5.21 -5.22
N LEU A 57 2.62 5.18 -5.29
CA LEU A 57 3.41 4.02 -4.90
C LEU A 57 3.28 3.76 -3.39
N ALA A 58 3.43 4.79 -2.56
CA ALA A 58 3.26 4.67 -1.11
C ALA A 58 1.82 4.31 -0.71
N LEU A 59 0.83 4.91 -1.39
CA LEU A 59 -0.59 4.60 -1.18
C LEU A 59 -0.97 3.18 -1.63
N ALA A 60 -0.22 2.58 -2.56
CA ALA A 60 -0.42 1.20 -3.00
C ALA A 60 0.22 0.18 -2.04
N CYS A 61 1.12 0.60 -1.16
CA CYS A 61 1.77 -0.28 -0.20
C CYS A 61 0.82 -0.72 0.92
N ASP A 62 1.08 -1.89 1.47
CA ASP A 62 0.30 -2.48 2.57
C ASP A 62 0.58 -1.76 3.89
N ARG A 63 1.81 -1.31 4.06
CA ARG A 63 2.25 -0.43 5.16
C ARG A 63 3.18 0.65 4.63
N SER A 64 3.15 1.81 5.26
CA SER A 64 4.05 2.92 5.00
C SER A 64 4.62 3.44 6.31
N TYR A 65 5.93 3.48 6.38
CA TYR A 65 6.71 3.99 7.51
C TYR A 65 7.35 5.29 7.09
N MET A 66 7.28 6.30 7.93
CA MET A 66 7.87 7.61 7.65
C MET A 66 8.74 8.02 8.82
N LEU A 67 10.02 8.22 8.56
CA LEU A 67 10.98 8.61 9.60
C LEU A 67 10.63 9.98 10.16
N ALA A 68 10.30 10.02 11.46
CA ALA A 68 10.07 11.27 12.17
C ALA A 68 11.40 11.88 12.62
N LEU A 69 11.77 12.99 12.01
CA LEU A 69 12.92 13.79 12.41
C LEU A 69 12.44 15.13 12.99
N PRO A 70 13.22 15.78 13.87
CA PRO A 70 12.88 17.11 14.35
C PRO A 70 12.57 18.06 13.19
N ALA A 71 11.53 18.87 13.34
CA ALA A 71 11.05 19.79 12.30
C ALA A 71 12.12 20.79 11.80
N ALA A 72 13.16 21.03 12.60
CA ALA A 72 14.30 21.87 12.22
C ALA A 72 15.38 21.15 11.40
N ALA A 73 15.23 19.84 11.16
CA ALA A 73 16.18 19.08 10.35
C ALA A 73 15.91 19.33 8.87
N ASP A 74 16.83 19.97 8.16
CA ASP A 74 16.75 20.26 6.72
C ASP A 74 16.57 18.97 5.86
N THR A 75 16.84 17.81 6.44
CA THR A 75 16.75 16.51 5.80
C THR A 75 15.46 15.74 6.11
N ALA A 76 14.56 16.30 6.93
CA ALA A 76 13.32 15.62 7.29
C ALA A 76 12.52 15.23 6.01
N PRO A 77 12.11 13.97 5.88
CA PRO A 77 11.35 13.56 4.72
C PRO A 77 9.96 14.20 4.73
N THR A 78 9.41 14.45 3.55
CA THR A 78 8.04 14.95 3.39
C THR A 78 7.31 14.16 2.31
N ILE A 79 5.98 14.08 2.45
CA ILE A 79 5.08 13.60 1.40
C ILE A 79 4.16 14.73 0.95
N THR A 80 3.69 14.67 -0.30
CA THR A 80 2.81 15.71 -0.84
C THR A 80 1.75 15.09 -1.75
N LEU A 81 0.49 15.48 -1.57
CA LEU A 81 -0.60 15.13 -2.46
C LEU A 81 -0.74 16.18 -3.56
N THR A 82 -1.01 15.73 -4.78
CA THR A 82 -1.39 16.59 -5.90
C THR A 82 -2.81 16.25 -6.38
N GLY A 83 -3.37 17.06 -7.28
CA GLY A 83 -4.67 16.78 -7.88
C GLY A 83 -4.78 15.41 -8.56
N LEU A 84 -3.66 14.86 -9.03
CA LEU A 84 -3.63 13.53 -9.68
C LEU A 84 -4.01 12.38 -8.73
N ASN A 85 -3.78 12.52 -7.42
CA ASN A 85 -4.15 11.50 -6.43
C ASN A 85 -5.66 11.37 -6.21
N PHE A 86 -6.45 12.31 -6.72
CA PHE A 86 -7.90 12.36 -6.54
C PHE A 86 -8.67 11.85 -7.77
N GLY A 87 -8.29 10.69 -8.30
CA GLY A 87 -9.05 9.95 -9.31
C GLY A 87 -8.41 9.84 -10.69
N PHE A 88 -7.22 10.39 -10.95
CA PHE A 88 -6.53 10.21 -12.22
C PHE A 88 -5.88 8.83 -12.39
N TYR A 89 -5.55 8.18 -11.28
CA TYR A 89 -4.93 6.85 -11.23
C TYR A 89 -5.81 5.84 -10.48
N PRO A 90 -7.03 5.56 -10.95
CA PRO A 90 -7.89 4.60 -10.27
C PRO A 90 -7.26 3.21 -10.27
N MET A 91 -7.54 2.50 -9.19
CA MET A 91 -7.21 1.08 -9.04
C MET A 91 -8.01 0.21 -10.03
N ALA A 92 -7.71 -1.07 -10.08
CA ALA A 92 -8.48 -2.05 -10.85
C ALA A 92 -9.98 -2.12 -10.44
N THR A 93 -10.32 -1.58 -9.28
CA THR A 93 -11.71 -1.45 -8.76
C THR A 93 -12.37 -0.12 -9.09
N ASP A 94 -11.79 0.69 -9.95
CA ASP A 94 -12.22 2.05 -10.33
C ASP A 94 -12.25 3.09 -9.17
N GLN A 95 -11.74 2.74 -8.00
CA GLN A 95 -11.55 3.67 -6.88
C GLN A 95 -10.15 4.27 -6.89
N SER A 96 -10.00 5.51 -6.43
CA SER A 96 -8.66 6.03 -6.11
C SER A 96 -8.10 5.32 -4.85
N ARG A 97 -6.77 5.29 -4.72
CA ARG A 97 -6.14 4.70 -3.52
C ARG A 97 -6.50 5.45 -2.25
N LEU A 98 -6.75 6.75 -2.32
CA LEU A 98 -7.27 7.54 -1.21
C LEU A 98 -8.69 7.11 -0.82
N GLN A 99 -9.60 6.94 -1.80
CA GLN A 99 -10.96 6.43 -1.53
C GLN A 99 -10.91 5.06 -0.86
N ARG A 100 -10.06 4.16 -1.36
CA ARG A 100 -9.88 2.85 -0.73
C ARG A 100 -9.35 2.98 0.69
N ARG A 101 -8.32 3.81 0.91
CA ARG A 101 -7.67 3.99 2.21
C ARG A 101 -8.63 4.50 3.28
N PHE A 102 -9.50 5.41 2.90
CA PHE A 102 -10.49 6.04 3.80
C PHE A 102 -11.90 5.47 3.64
N TYR A 103 -12.05 4.29 3.02
CA TYR A 103 -13.34 3.63 2.79
C TYR A 103 -14.40 4.51 2.12
N ASP A 104 -13.96 5.48 1.30
CA ASP A 104 -14.80 6.48 0.63
C ASP A 104 -15.64 7.34 1.60
N GLU A 105 -15.16 7.50 2.83
CA GLU A 105 -15.81 8.35 3.83
C GLU A 105 -15.62 9.84 3.50
N ALA A 106 -16.71 10.54 3.27
CA ALA A 106 -16.69 11.93 2.81
C ALA A 106 -15.90 12.87 3.72
N PRO A 107 -16.03 12.84 5.06
CA PRO A 107 -15.24 13.73 5.93
C PRO A 107 -13.74 13.51 5.82
N ALA A 108 -13.28 12.25 5.74
CA ALA A 108 -11.88 11.91 5.60
C ALA A 108 -11.32 12.32 4.24
N MET A 109 -12.11 12.15 3.18
CA MET A 109 -11.75 12.58 1.83
C MET A 109 -11.66 14.11 1.70
N GLU A 110 -12.55 14.86 2.36
CA GLU A 110 -12.49 16.32 2.43
C GLU A 110 -11.27 16.81 3.20
N ALA A 111 -11.01 16.24 4.38
CA ALA A 111 -9.83 16.57 5.17
C ALA A 111 -8.54 16.31 4.38
N THR A 112 -8.47 15.18 3.67
CA THR A 112 -7.32 14.86 2.81
C THR A 112 -7.18 15.83 1.64
N ARG A 113 -8.29 16.26 1.04
CA ARG A 113 -8.29 17.23 -0.06
C ARG A 113 -7.82 18.62 0.38
N ALA A 114 -8.07 19.00 1.63
CA ALA A 114 -7.56 20.24 2.21
C ALA A 114 -6.03 20.28 2.39
N LEU A 115 -5.37 19.10 2.35
CA LEU A 115 -3.90 18.97 2.42
C LEU A 115 -3.20 19.04 1.05
N LEU A 116 -3.95 19.24 -0.02
CA LEU A 116 -3.43 19.26 -1.39
C LEU A 116 -2.33 20.33 -1.54
N GLY A 117 -1.18 19.92 -2.05
CA GLY A 117 -0.02 20.78 -2.28
C GLY A 117 0.82 21.10 -1.03
N GLN A 118 0.39 20.66 0.15
CA GLN A 118 1.15 20.85 1.37
C GLN A 118 2.24 19.77 1.50
N ALA A 119 3.44 20.19 1.91
CA ALA A 119 4.49 19.27 2.32
C ALA A 119 4.19 18.81 3.76
N LEU A 120 3.89 17.54 3.93
CA LEU A 120 3.56 16.94 5.22
C LEU A 120 4.78 16.21 5.76
N ASP A 121 5.18 16.56 6.98
CA ASP A 121 6.15 15.80 7.76
C ASP A 121 5.54 14.49 8.31
N ALA A 122 6.32 13.72 9.05
CA ALA A 122 5.91 12.41 9.55
C ALA A 122 4.69 12.51 10.49
N ASP A 123 4.67 13.48 11.40
CA ASP A 123 3.57 13.66 12.35
C ASP A 123 2.27 14.07 11.65
N ALA A 124 2.35 15.04 10.74
CA ALA A 124 1.20 15.49 9.96
C ALA A 124 0.66 14.37 9.04
N ALA A 125 1.55 13.62 8.39
CA ALA A 125 1.19 12.52 7.53
C ALA A 125 0.53 11.36 8.32
N PHE A 126 1.05 11.03 9.49
CA PHE A 126 0.49 10.02 10.38
C PHE A 126 -0.87 10.45 10.92
N LYS A 127 -0.98 11.68 11.41
CA LYS A 127 -2.24 12.26 11.89
C LYS A 127 -3.32 12.31 10.80
N ALA A 128 -2.91 12.58 9.57
CA ALA A 128 -3.80 12.57 8.41
C ALA A 128 -4.17 11.15 7.94
N GLY A 129 -3.60 10.09 8.53
CA GLY A 129 -3.81 8.71 8.12
C GLY A 129 -3.17 8.35 6.77
N LEU A 130 -2.22 9.14 6.28
CA LEU A 130 -1.55 8.90 5.00
C LEU A 130 -0.36 7.95 5.11
N VAL A 131 0.20 7.79 6.29
CA VAL A 131 1.21 6.77 6.61
C VAL A 131 0.73 5.88 7.75
N THR A 132 1.30 4.68 7.86
CA THR A 132 0.89 3.67 8.84
C THR A 132 1.58 3.86 10.18
N SER A 133 2.85 4.27 10.17
CA SER A 133 3.69 4.50 11.35
C SER A 133 4.66 5.65 11.08
N ALA A 134 5.05 6.35 12.16
CA ALA A 134 5.99 7.47 12.11
C ALA A 134 7.02 7.34 13.25
N PRO A 135 7.89 6.30 13.22
CA PRO A 135 8.91 6.12 14.22
C PRO A 135 9.99 7.20 14.12
N ASP A 136 10.60 7.51 15.26
CA ASP A 136 11.77 8.39 15.32
C ASP A 136 13.05 7.67 14.84
N ASP A 137 14.18 8.36 14.88
CA ASP A 137 15.47 7.85 14.44
C ASP A 137 16.03 6.74 15.34
N ILE A 138 15.60 6.67 16.59
CA ILE A 138 16.01 5.63 17.54
C ILE A 138 15.30 4.31 17.21
N ASP A 139 13.99 4.38 16.99
CA ASP A 139 13.14 3.18 16.79
C ASP A 139 13.04 2.75 15.32
N TRP A 140 13.44 3.59 14.36
CA TRP A 140 13.30 3.37 12.92
C TRP A 140 13.78 1.99 12.45
N ALA A 141 15.03 1.68 12.72
CA ALA A 141 15.65 0.45 12.23
C ALA A 141 14.99 -0.79 12.84
N ASP A 142 14.63 -0.74 14.11
CA ASP A 142 14.03 -1.87 14.82
C ASP A 142 12.58 -2.09 14.41
N GLU A 143 11.77 -1.06 14.22
CA GLU A 143 10.40 -1.20 13.71
C GLU A 143 10.37 -1.84 12.32
N ILE A 144 11.22 -1.37 11.41
CA ILE A 144 11.30 -1.95 10.06
C ILE A 144 11.76 -3.40 10.11
N ARG A 145 12.80 -3.70 10.88
CA ARG A 145 13.30 -5.06 11.06
C ARG A 145 12.23 -6.00 11.59
N MET A 146 11.55 -5.61 12.66
CA MET A 146 10.46 -6.42 13.25
C MET A 146 9.33 -6.66 12.25
N ALA A 147 8.91 -5.64 11.51
CA ALA A 147 7.86 -5.78 10.51
C ALA A 147 8.25 -6.75 9.38
N LEU A 148 9.51 -6.73 8.93
CA LEU A 148 10.02 -7.66 7.93
C LEU A 148 10.11 -9.09 8.46
N GLU A 149 10.61 -9.26 9.69
CA GLU A 149 10.71 -10.58 10.33
C GLU A 149 9.35 -11.22 10.56
N GLU A 150 8.36 -10.44 11.02
CA GLU A 150 6.97 -10.91 11.17
C GLU A 150 6.38 -11.39 9.84
N ARG A 151 6.59 -10.63 8.76
CA ARG A 151 6.12 -11.01 7.43
C ARG A 151 6.83 -12.24 6.89
N ALA A 152 8.15 -12.32 7.06
CA ALA A 152 8.94 -13.46 6.63
C ALA A 152 8.59 -14.76 7.38
N ALA A 153 8.06 -14.64 8.60
CA ALA A 153 7.62 -15.79 9.40
C ALA A 153 6.28 -16.38 8.94
N MET A 154 5.51 -15.68 8.11
CA MET A 154 4.21 -16.14 7.62
C MET A 154 4.34 -17.00 6.37
N SER A 155 3.39 -17.93 6.18
CA SER A 155 3.29 -18.70 4.94
C SER A 155 3.10 -17.78 3.73
N PRO A 156 3.93 -17.88 2.68
CA PRO A 156 3.77 -17.06 1.47
C PRO A 156 2.43 -17.29 0.76
N ASP A 157 1.89 -18.51 0.80
CA ASP A 157 0.56 -18.79 0.24
C ASP A 157 -0.55 -18.09 1.05
N ALA A 158 -0.44 -18.06 2.39
CA ALA A 158 -1.38 -17.34 3.24
C ALA A 158 -1.30 -15.82 3.02
N LEU A 159 -0.08 -15.28 2.85
CA LEU A 159 0.11 -13.86 2.52
C LEU A 159 -0.54 -13.51 1.19
N THR A 160 -0.42 -14.34 0.16
CA THR A 160 -1.09 -14.13 -1.14
C THR A 160 -2.61 -13.98 -0.97
N GLY A 161 -3.25 -14.87 -0.21
CA GLY A 161 -4.68 -14.80 0.05
C GLY A 161 -5.07 -13.57 0.90
N MET A 162 -4.25 -13.23 1.90
CA MET A 162 -4.47 -12.07 2.74
C MET A 162 -4.37 -10.75 1.94
N GLU A 163 -3.32 -10.60 1.11
CA GLU A 163 -3.15 -9.43 0.26
C GLU A 163 -4.34 -9.21 -0.66
N ALA A 164 -4.82 -10.28 -1.33
CA ALA A 164 -5.99 -10.20 -2.19
C ALA A 164 -7.25 -9.75 -1.42
N ASN A 165 -7.45 -10.26 -0.20
CA ASN A 165 -8.62 -9.91 0.60
C ASN A 165 -8.57 -8.47 1.13
N LEU A 166 -7.39 -7.99 1.54
CA LEU A 166 -7.23 -6.65 2.09
C LEU A 166 -7.17 -5.59 0.98
N ARG A 167 -6.52 -5.89 -0.13
CA ARG A 167 -6.29 -4.94 -1.22
C ARG A 167 -7.54 -4.64 -2.03
N PHE A 168 -8.42 -5.61 -2.18
CA PHE A 168 -9.70 -5.48 -2.91
C PHE A 168 -10.91 -5.37 -1.98
N ASN A 169 -10.79 -4.65 -0.87
CA ASN A 169 -11.93 -4.34 -0.02
C ASN A 169 -12.85 -3.35 -0.74
N GLY A 170 -14.08 -3.76 -1.03
CA GLY A 170 -15.09 -2.95 -1.70
C GLY A 170 -16.42 -2.98 -0.94
N LYS A 171 -17.45 -2.39 -1.55
CA LYS A 171 -18.83 -2.46 -1.07
C LYS A 171 -19.38 -3.86 -1.33
N GLU A 172 -19.03 -4.80 -0.49
CA GLU A 172 -19.48 -6.20 -0.55
C GLU A 172 -20.42 -6.51 0.62
N THR A 173 -21.36 -7.40 0.38
CA THR A 173 -22.14 -8.00 1.48
C THR A 173 -21.29 -9.00 2.26
N MET A 174 -21.69 -9.29 3.51
CA MET A 174 -21.05 -10.34 4.31
C MET A 174 -21.03 -11.68 3.57
N ALA A 175 -22.16 -12.02 2.92
CA ALA A 175 -22.31 -13.28 2.20
C ALA A 175 -21.32 -13.39 1.02
N THR A 176 -21.18 -12.35 0.19
CA THR A 176 -20.23 -12.36 -0.93
C THR A 176 -18.78 -12.36 -0.45
N ARG A 177 -18.47 -11.68 0.64
CA ARG A 177 -17.14 -11.68 1.23
C ARG A 177 -16.74 -13.05 1.77
N VAL A 178 -17.64 -13.72 2.49
CA VAL A 178 -17.38 -15.05 3.07
C VAL A 178 -17.36 -16.12 1.97
N PHE A 179 -18.42 -16.23 1.19
CA PHE A 179 -18.58 -17.37 0.26
C PHE A 179 -17.88 -17.16 -1.09
N GLY A 180 -17.80 -15.93 -1.58
CA GLY A 180 -17.17 -15.63 -2.86
C GLY A 180 -15.65 -15.39 -2.75
N ARG A 181 -15.17 -14.94 -1.58
CA ARG A 181 -13.78 -14.53 -1.42
C ARG A 181 -13.01 -15.36 -0.41
N LEU A 182 -13.38 -15.31 0.88
CA LEU A 182 -12.64 -16.02 1.92
C LEU A 182 -12.65 -17.53 1.67
N THR A 183 -13.80 -18.10 1.34
CA THR A 183 -13.91 -19.55 1.05
C THR A 183 -13.09 -19.94 -0.18
N ALA A 184 -13.07 -19.14 -1.23
CA ALA A 184 -12.26 -19.40 -2.42
C ALA A 184 -10.76 -19.43 -2.09
N TRP A 185 -10.27 -18.43 -1.33
CA TRP A 185 -8.88 -18.37 -0.91
C TRP A 185 -8.51 -19.50 0.05
N GLN A 186 -9.41 -19.84 0.99
CA GLN A 186 -9.21 -20.97 1.90
C GLN A 186 -9.07 -22.29 1.13
N ASN A 187 -9.95 -22.55 0.16
CA ASN A 187 -9.88 -23.75 -0.68
C ASN A 187 -8.57 -23.78 -1.48
N TRP A 188 -8.11 -22.65 -2.00
CA TRP A 188 -6.84 -22.57 -2.69
C TRP A 188 -5.66 -22.86 -1.76
N ILE A 189 -5.61 -22.25 -0.57
CA ILE A 189 -4.53 -22.43 0.43
C ILE A 189 -4.45 -23.90 0.87
N PHE A 190 -5.59 -24.57 1.08
CA PHE A 190 -5.62 -25.97 1.53
C PHE A 190 -5.12 -26.98 0.50
N GLN A 191 -4.84 -26.55 -0.72
CA GLN A 191 -4.20 -27.38 -1.75
C GLN A 191 -2.70 -27.06 -1.90
N ARG A 192 -2.17 -26.13 -1.14
CA ARG A 192 -0.79 -25.67 -1.27
C ARG A 192 0.16 -26.44 -0.35
N PRO A 193 1.36 -26.86 -0.84
CA PRO A 193 2.35 -27.57 -0.02
C PRO A 193 2.78 -26.81 1.23
N ASN A 194 2.88 -25.48 1.20
CA ASN A 194 3.21 -24.67 2.37
C ASN A 194 2.15 -24.72 3.48
N ALA A 195 0.92 -25.13 3.17
CA ALA A 195 -0.13 -25.35 4.15
C ALA A 195 -0.23 -26.84 4.56
N VAL A 196 -0.39 -27.74 3.61
CA VAL A 196 -0.77 -29.16 3.85
C VAL A 196 0.35 -30.17 3.61
N GLY A 197 1.49 -29.78 3.06
CA GLY A 197 2.66 -30.63 2.91
C GLY A 197 3.27 -31.04 4.25
N ASP A 198 4.19 -32.01 4.25
CA ASP A 198 4.74 -32.59 5.50
C ASP A 198 5.39 -31.56 6.44
N LYS A 199 5.95 -30.47 5.87
CA LYS A 199 6.52 -29.34 6.61
C LYS A 199 5.62 -28.10 6.61
N GLY A 200 4.40 -28.22 6.12
CA GLY A 200 3.44 -27.14 5.99
C GLY A 200 2.81 -26.76 7.34
N ALA A 201 2.32 -25.53 7.42
CA ALA A 201 1.83 -24.91 8.65
C ALA A 201 0.68 -25.72 9.31
N LEU A 202 -0.27 -26.21 8.52
CA LEU A 202 -1.40 -26.99 9.04
C LEU A 202 -0.99 -28.38 9.51
N LYS A 203 -0.02 -29.00 8.83
CA LYS A 203 0.47 -30.33 9.20
C LYS A 203 1.24 -30.35 10.52
N LEU A 204 1.95 -29.26 10.80
CA LEU A 204 2.76 -29.09 12.01
C LEU A 204 2.02 -28.38 13.14
N TYR A 205 0.80 -27.88 12.88
CA TYR A 205 0.01 -27.21 13.90
C TYR A 205 -0.21 -28.09 15.12
N GLY A 206 0.09 -27.56 16.31
CA GLY A 206 -0.04 -28.28 17.58
C GLY A 206 1.09 -29.28 17.89
N LYS A 207 2.08 -29.46 17.02
CA LYS A 207 3.22 -30.38 17.24
C LYS A 207 4.43 -29.73 17.91
N GLY A 208 4.43 -28.41 18.11
CA GLY A 208 5.57 -27.68 18.65
C GLY A 208 6.73 -27.49 17.65
N GLU A 209 6.53 -27.87 16.40
CA GLU A 209 7.53 -27.75 15.33
C GLU A 209 7.26 -26.50 14.49
N LYS A 210 8.34 -25.84 14.04
CA LYS A 210 8.24 -24.67 13.15
C LYS A 210 8.03 -25.11 11.71
N ALA A 211 7.01 -24.55 11.05
CA ALA A 211 6.78 -24.78 9.62
C ALA A 211 7.96 -24.29 8.76
N GLN A 212 8.20 -24.97 7.65
CA GLN A 212 9.18 -24.62 6.63
C GLN A 212 8.47 -24.32 5.31
N PHE A 213 8.70 -23.13 4.77
CA PHE A 213 8.02 -22.67 3.56
C PHE A 213 8.96 -22.61 2.36
N ASP A 214 8.45 -23.01 1.20
CA ASP A 214 9.11 -22.79 -0.09
C ASP A 214 8.80 -21.36 -0.58
N MET A 215 9.77 -20.48 -0.40
CA MET A 215 9.66 -19.06 -0.76
C MET A 215 9.70 -18.81 -2.28
N ASN A 216 10.04 -19.80 -3.08
CA ASN A 216 10.06 -19.69 -4.55
C ASN A 216 8.67 -19.90 -5.19
N ARG A 217 7.66 -20.19 -4.41
CA ARG A 217 6.30 -20.50 -4.87
C ARG A 217 5.34 -19.32 -4.84
N VAL A 218 5.84 -18.12 -4.65
CA VAL A 218 5.02 -16.89 -4.57
C VAL A 218 5.14 -16.07 -5.84
#